data_ceccdd62566acb65a74ca9110c153662
#
_entry.id   ceccdd62566acb65a74ca9110c153662
#
_cell.length_a   1.000
_cell.length_b   1.000
_cell.length_c   1.000
_cell.angle_alpha   90.00
_cell.angle_beta   90.00
_cell.angle_gamma   90.00
#
_symmetry.space_group_name_H-M   'P 1'
#
loop_
_entity.id
_entity.type
_entity.pdbx_description
1 polymer ?
#
loop_
_entity_poly.entity_id
_entity_poly.type
_entity_poly.pdbx_seq_one_letter_code
_entity_poly.pdbx_strand_id
1 'polypeptide(L)'
;MKTTALIEKGNDGTYCIFTPDIKSTIIGTGETVAEAKADFENSVNELYDMFNGDLPGELKDITFEYKYDVASVFNYFDWLNVSKVAKKIDLNPSLLRRYRSGDTYISEKQAAKIERGLHKLGAELSAILL
;
A
#
# COMPACT_ATOMS: atom_id res chain seq x y z
N MET A 1 18.15 -0.26 -10.31
CA MET A 1 17.66 -1.03 -9.14
C MET A 1 16.19 -0.74 -8.93
N LYS A 2 15.43 -1.78 -8.69
CA LYS A 2 13.99 -1.67 -8.41
C LYS A 2 13.76 -1.71 -6.91
N THR A 3 13.01 -0.76 -6.38
CA THR A 3 12.68 -0.71 -4.95
C THR A 3 11.18 -0.55 -4.73
N THR A 4 10.72 -0.92 -3.54
CA THR A 4 9.31 -0.79 -3.16
C THR A 4 8.99 0.65 -2.76
N ALA A 5 7.89 1.17 -3.32
CA ALA A 5 7.20 2.36 -2.81
C ALA A 5 5.93 1.85 -2.11
N LEU A 6 5.97 1.82 -0.79
CA LEU A 6 4.90 1.24 0.02
C LEU A 6 3.80 2.25 0.30
N ILE A 7 2.58 1.89 -0.05
CA ILE A 7 1.38 2.71 0.16
C ILE A 7 0.68 2.22 1.43
N GLU A 8 0.56 3.10 2.42
CA GLU A 8 -0.18 2.80 3.65
C GLU A 8 -1.19 3.88 3.95
N LYS A 9 -2.28 3.49 4.60
CA LYS A 9 -3.31 4.41 5.08
C LYS A 9 -3.11 4.64 6.57
N GLY A 10 -2.96 5.90 6.95
CA GLY A 10 -2.84 6.29 8.36
C GLY A 10 -4.18 6.31 9.07
N ASN A 11 -4.14 6.38 10.40
CA ASN A 11 -5.34 6.44 11.24
C ASN A 11 -6.14 7.72 11.04
N ASP A 12 -5.51 8.77 10.51
CA ASP A 12 -6.15 10.05 10.20
C ASP A 12 -6.87 10.05 8.84
N GLY A 13 -6.83 8.92 8.12
CA GLY A 13 -7.46 8.78 6.81
C GLY A 13 -6.61 9.25 5.64
N THR A 14 -5.42 9.79 5.88
CA THR A 14 -4.50 10.17 4.81
C THR A 14 -3.65 8.99 4.35
N TYR A 15 -3.15 9.07 3.10
CA TYR A 15 -2.26 8.06 2.54
C TYR A 15 -0.83 8.57 2.56
N CYS A 16 0.10 7.68 2.85
CA CYS A 16 1.54 7.93 2.80
C CYS A 16 2.19 6.91 1.89
N ILE A 17 3.09 7.36 1.04
CA ILE A 17 3.92 6.49 0.20
C ILE A 17 5.36 6.75 0.58
N PHE A 18 6.11 5.70 0.88
CA PHE A 18 7.50 5.83 1.27
C PHE A 18 8.32 4.63 0.81
N THR A 19 9.64 4.78 0.82
CA THR A 19 10.59 3.75 0.38
C THR A 19 11.24 3.10 1.62
N PRO A 20 10.75 1.92 2.06
CA PRO A 20 11.25 1.29 3.30
C PRO A 20 12.62 0.65 3.16
N ASP A 21 13.05 0.32 1.94
CA ASP A 21 14.22 -0.52 1.70
C ASP A 21 15.50 0.26 1.36
N ILE A 22 15.43 1.58 1.29
CA ILE A 22 16.59 2.43 1.00
C ILE A 22 16.83 3.43 2.16
N LYS A 23 18.09 3.83 2.35
CA LYS A 23 18.48 4.72 3.45
C LYS A 23 17.91 6.12 3.28
N SER A 24 17.92 6.63 2.06
CA SER A 24 17.35 7.94 1.74
C SER A 24 15.85 7.78 1.47
N THR A 25 15.04 7.88 2.52
CA THR A 25 13.60 7.69 2.40
C THR A 25 12.98 8.80 1.55
N ILE A 26 12.26 8.39 0.51
CA ILE A 26 11.44 9.27 -0.32
C ILE A 26 10.01 9.14 0.15
N ILE A 27 9.31 10.26 0.33
CA ILE A 27 7.96 10.28 0.92
C ILE A 27 7.03 11.12 0.07
N GLY A 28 5.79 10.65 -0.07
CA GLY A 28 4.67 11.40 -0.61
C GLY A 28 3.42 11.18 0.22
N THR A 29 2.58 12.20 0.36
CA THR A 29 1.35 12.12 1.15
C THR A 29 0.18 12.75 0.40
N GLY A 30 -1.04 12.34 0.76
CA GLY A 30 -2.25 12.88 0.17
C GLY A 30 -3.51 12.31 0.80
N GLU A 31 -4.64 12.91 0.50
CA GLU A 31 -5.94 12.42 0.97
C GLU A 31 -6.44 11.23 0.15
N THR A 32 -5.90 11.04 -1.04
CA THR A 32 -6.17 9.90 -1.91
C THR A 32 -4.86 9.24 -2.33
N VAL A 33 -4.94 8.00 -2.81
CA VAL A 33 -3.76 7.30 -3.35
C VAL A 33 -3.20 8.07 -4.55
N ALA A 34 -4.06 8.62 -5.41
CA ALA A 34 -3.62 9.39 -6.58
C ALA A 34 -2.84 10.65 -6.16
N GLU A 35 -3.31 11.38 -5.15
CA GLU A 35 -2.61 12.54 -4.60
C GLU A 35 -1.27 12.16 -3.98
N ALA A 36 -1.25 11.07 -3.20
CA ALA A 36 -0.02 10.58 -2.58
C ALA A 36 1.01 10.15 -3.64
N LYS A 37 0.58 9.50 -4.71
CA LYS A 37 1.46 9.14 -5.84
C LYS A 37 2.02 10.38 -6.54
N ALA A 38 1.19 11.38 -6.79
CA ALA A 38 1.64 12.62 -7.43
C ALA A 38 2.68 13.34 -6.55
N ASP A 39 2.44 13.40 -5.25
CA ASP A 39 3.37 14.00 -4.30
C ASP A 39 4.68 13.20 -4.21
N PHE A 40 4.59 11.87 -4.20
CA PHE A 40 5.75 10.99 -4.21
C PHE A 40 6.60 11.18 -5.48
N GLU A 41 5.97 11.22 -6.66
CA GLU A 41 6.65 11.44 -7.93
C GLU A 41 7.31 12.82 -7.97
N ASN A 42 6.66 13.84 -7.41
CA ASN A 42 7.24 15.16 -7.28
C ASN A 42 8.50 15.15 -6.40
N SER A 43 8.47 14.40 -5.30
CA SER A 43 9.64 14.22 -4.42
C SER A 43 10.79 13.54 -5.15
N VAL A 44 10.48 12.53 -5.99
CA VAL A 44 11.47 11.87 -6.84
C VAL A 44 12.09 12.84 -7.83
N ASN A 45 11.26 13.67 -8.47
CA ASN A 45 11.72 14.68 -9.44
C ASN A 45 12.60 15.72 -8.78
N GLU A 46 12.26 16.18 -7.59
CA GLU A 46 13.10 17.09 -6.80
C GLU A 46 14.46 16.48 -6.49
N LEU A 47 14.49 15.19 -6.19
CA LEU A 47 15.74 14.48 -5.95
C LEU A 47 16.60 14.40 -7.23
N TYR A 48 16.00 14.11 -8.39
CA TYR A 48 16.70 14.13 -9.67
C TYR A 48 17.26 15.53 -9.98
N ASP A 49 16.49 16.57 -9.75
CA ASP A 49 16.90 17.95 -9.99
C ASP A 49 18.09 18.34 -9.09
N MET A 50 18.08 17.88 -7.84
CA MET A 50 19.19 18.14 -6.90
C MET A 50 20.51 17.57 -7.40
N PHE A 51 20.51 16.47 -8.11
CA PHE A 51 21.70 15.80 -8.63
C PHE A 51 21.85 15.93 -10.15
N ASN A 52 21.14 16.88 -10.79
CA ASN A 52 21.19 17.10 -12.23
C ASN A 52 20.91 15.85 -13.06
N GLY A 53 20.01 15.00 -12.57
CA GLY A 53 19.61 13.77 -13.25
C GLY A 53 20.53 12.57 -13.02
N ASP A 54 21.63 12.74 -12.33
CA ASP A 54 22.62 11.68 -12.06
C ASP A 54 22.65 11.32 -10.57
N LEU A 55 21.74 10.47 -10.15
CA LEU A 55 21.62 10.06 -8.76
C LEU A 55 22.81 9.18 -8.32
N PRO A 56 23.39 9.45 -7.14
CA PRO A 56 24.58 8.72 -6.66
C PRO A 56 24.22 7.44 -5.94
N GLY A 57 25.18 6.51 -5.85
CA GLY A 57 25.17 5.34 -4.99
C GLY A 57 23.98 4.42 -5.26
N GLU A 58 23.25 4.07 -4.21
CA GLU A 58 22.11 3.14 -4.28
C GLU A 58 20.91 3.72 -5.05
N LEU A 59 20.89 5.05 -5.27
CA LEU A 59 19.80 5.71 -5.98
C LEU A 59 20.00 5.71 -7.50
N LYS A 60 21.14 5.25 -7.98
CA LYS A 60 21.43 5.23 -9.41
C LYS A 60 20.49 4.30 -10.15
N ASP A 61 19.87 4.80 -11.23
CA ASP A 61 18.93 4.07 -12.07
C ASP A 61 17.78 3.44 -11.29
N ILE A 62 17.35 4.10 -10.20
CA ILE A 62 16.29 3.59 -9.34
C ILE A 62 14.94 3.65 -10.05
N THR A 63 14.19 2.54 -9.92
CA THR A 63 12.80 2.45 -10.35
C THR A 63 11.94 1.99 -9.18
N PHE A 64 10.64 2.27 -9.23
CA PHE A 64 9.74 2.00 -8.12
C PHE A 64 8.65 1.02 -8.50
N GLU A 65 8.33 0.12 -7.56
CA GLU A 65 7.18 -0.76 -7.64
C GLU A 65 6.25 -0.40 -6.47
N TYR A 66 5.03 0.03 -6.80
CA TYR A 66 4.04 0.36 -5.78
C TYR A 66 3.45 -0.91 -5.17
N LYS A 67 3.42 -0.96 -3.85
CA LYS A 67 2.77 -2.03 -3.08
C LYS A 67 1.95 -1.42 -1.96
N TYR A 68 0.92 -2.13 -1.53
CA TYR A 68 -0.01 -1.65 -0.51
C TYR A 68 0.25 -2.33 0.83
N ASP A 69 0.16 -1.57 1.92
CA ASP A 69 0.21 -2.10 3.26
C ASP A 69 -1.21 -2.50 3.71
N VAL A 70 -1.50 -3.78 3.59
CA VAL A 70 -2.78 -4.34 4.01
C VAL A 70 -2.84 -4.53 5.52
N ALA A 71 -1.68 -4.61 6.19
CA ALA A 71 -1.62 -4.78 7.64
C ALA A 71 -2.34 -3.65 8.37
N SER A 72 -2.18 -2.40 7.92
CA SER A 72 -2.86 -1.24 8.51
C SER A 72 -4.37 -1.37 8.48
N VAL A 73 -4.94 -1.89 7.38
CA VAL A 73 -6.38 -2.10 7.24
C VAL A 73 -6.87 -3.14 8.24
N PHE A 74 -6.24 -4.30 8.30
CA PHE A 74 -6.68 -5.38 9.19
C PHE A 74 -6.36 -5.14 10.65
N ASN A 75 -5.38 -4.29 10.96
CA ASN A 75 -5.14 -3.86 12.35
C ASN A 75 -6.20 -2.86 12.81
N TYR A 76 -6.65 -1.98 11.94
CA TYR A 76 -7.74 -1.05 12.24
C TYR A 76 -9.09 -1.78 12.40
N PHE A 77 -9.41 -2.69 11.48
CA PHE A 77 -10.62 -3.53 11.55
C PHE A 77 -10.30 -4.89 12.15
N ASP A 78 -9.78 -4.90 13.37
CA ASP A 78 -9.28 -6.10 14.05
C ASP A 78 -10.35 -7.15 14.38
N TRP A 79 -11.63 -6.76 14.31
CA TRP A 79 -12.76 -7.67 14.47
C TRP A 79 -13.04 -8.52 13.22
N LEU A 80 -12.41 -8.25 12.08
CA LEU A 80 -12.51 -9.08 10.89
C LEU A 80 -11.69 -10.35 11.03
N ASN A 81 -12.32 -11.51 10.79
CA ASN A 81 -11.61 -12.78 10.74
C ASN A 81 -10.90 -12.89 9.39
N VAL A 82 -9.59 -12.72 9.38
CA VAL A 82 -8.78 -12.68 8.17
C VAL A 82 -8.90 -13.95 7.33
N SER A 83 -8.90 -15.12 7.97
CA SER A 83 -9.01 -16.40 7.25
C SER A 83 -10.37 -16.55 6.56
N LYS A 84 -11.46 -16.12 7.21
CA LYS A 84 -12.80 -16.17 6.63
C LYS A 84 -12.98 -15.13 5.52
N VAL A 85 -12.41 -13.93 5.70
CA VAL A 85 -12.40 -12.90 4.66
C VAL A 85 -11.68 -13.43 3.41
N ALA A 86 -10.52 -14.05 3.59
CA ALA A 86 -9.75 -14.62 2.49
C ALA A 86 -10.56 -15.62 1.67
N LYS A 87 -11.26 -16.53 2.35
CA LYS A 87 -12.12 -17.52 1.67
C LYS A 87 -13.24 -16.84 0.89
N LYS A 88 -13.84 -15.80 1.46
CA LYS A 88 -14.96 -15.09 0.83
C LYS A 88 -14.53 -14.34 -0.43
N ILE A 89 -13.31 -13.83 -0.46
CA ILE A 89 -12.77 -13.09 -1.62
C ILE A 89 -11.92 -13.96 -2.54
N ASP A 90 -11.91 -15.27 -2.33
CA ASP A 90 -11.17 -16.24 -3.13
C ASP A 90 -9.66 -15.98 -3.13
N LEU A 91 -9.11 -15.78 -1.94
CA LEU A 91 -7.68 -15.61 -1.71
C LEU A 91 -7.19 -16.69 -0.74
N ASN A 92 -5.93 -17.11 -0.87
CA ASN A 92 -5.34 -18.08 0.04
C ASN A 92 -5.28 -17.49 1.46
N PRO A 93 -5.90 -18.15 2.49
CA PRO A 93 -5.90 -17.62 3.85
C PRO A 93 -4.51 -17.42 4.44
N SER A 94 -3.54 -18.30 4.15
CA SER A 94 -2.16 -18.16 4.61
C SER A 94 -1.50 -16.91 4.03
N LEU A 95 -1.77 -16.61 2.77
CA LEU A 95 -1.24 -15.42 2.11
C LEU A 95 -1.81 -14.15 2.74
N LEU A 96 -3.12 -14.10 2.99
CA LEU A 96 -3.74 -12.92 3.60
C LEU A 96 -3.26 -12.71 5.05
N ARG A 97 -3.05 -13.80 5.82
CA ARG A 97 -2.44 -13.69 7.16
C ARG A 97 -1.02 -13.13 7.10
N ARG A 98 -0.23 -13.49 6.09
CA ARG A 98 1.12 -12.94 5.88
C ARG A 98 1.07 -11.45 5.54
N TYR A 99 0.10 -11.03 4.75
CA TYR A 99 -0.11 -9.59 4.48
C TYR A 99 -0.46 -8.85 5.77
N ARG A 100 -1.35 -9.41 6.58
CA ARG A 100 -1.76 -8.82 7.86
C ARG A 100 -0.59 -8.65 8.83
N SER A 101 0.31 -9.63 8.89
CA SER A 101 1.47 -9.57 9.79
C SER A 101 2.60 -8.69 9.27
N GLY A 102 2.50 -8.23 8.03
CA GLY A 102 3.55 -7.41 7.43
C GLY A 102 4.74 -8.18 6.90
N ASP A 103 4.66 -9.52 6.85
CA ASP A 103 5.77 -10.37 6.40
C ASP A 103 6.04 -10.24 4.90
N THR A 104 5.08 -9.78 4.14
CA THR A 104 5.23 -9.56 2.71
C THR A 104 4.36 -8.40 2.24
N TYR A 105 4.80 -7.72 1.20
CA TYR A 105 4.06 -6.63 0.58
C TYR A 105 3.10 -7.19 -0.47
N ILE A 106 2.06 -6.42 -0.78
CA ILE A 106 1.02 -6.82 -1.71
C ILE A 106 1.12 -6.00 -3.01
N SER A 107 0.95 -6.67 -4.16
CA SER A 107 0.91 -6.00 -5.45
C SER A 107 -0.40 -5.22 -5.64
N GLU A 108 -0.42 -4.26 -6.58
CA GLU A 108 -1.62 -3.49 -6.90
C GLU A 108 -2.78 -4.41 -7.33
N LYS A 109 -2.48 -5.46 -8.08
CA LYS A 109 -3.49 -6.44 -8.53
C LYS A 109 -4.16 -7.14 -7.36
N GLN A 110 -3.38 -7.62 -6.39
CA GLN A 110 -3.90 -8.29 -5.20
C GLN A 110 -4.61 -7.31 -4.27
N ALA A 111 -4.08 -6.10 -4.11
CA ALA A 111 -4.73 -5.06 -3.32
C ALA A 111 -6.11 -4.71 -3.89
N ALA A 112 -6.23 -4.59 -5.20
CA ALA A 112 -7.51 -4.33 -5.86
C ALA A 112 -8.51 -5.47 -5.65
N LYS A 113 -8.04 -6.72 -5.64
CA LYS A 113 -8.88 -7.89 -5.35
C LYS A 113 -9.43 -7.86 -3.92
N ILE A 114 -8.57 -7.54 -2.97
CA ILE A 114 -8.96 -7.41 -1.55
C ILE A 114 -9.95 -6.25 -1.39
N GLU A 115 -9.65 -5.10 -1.98
CA GLU A 115 -10.53 -3.92 -1.92
C GLU A 115 -11.93 -4.24 -2.45
N ARG A 116 -12.04 -4.85 -3.63
CA ARG A 116 -13.34 -5.27 -4.19
C ARG A 116 -14.07 -6.22 -3.26
N GLY A 117 -13.36 -7.17 -2.67
CA GLY A 117 -13.93 -8.12 -1.73
C GLY A 117 -14.46 -7.45 -0.47
N LEU A 118 -13.70 -6.51 0.09
CA LEU A 118 -14.11 -5.74 1.27
C LEU A 118 -15.30 -4.83 0.97
N HIS A 119 -15.33 -4.18 -0.19
CA HIS A 119 -16.47 -3.34 -0.61
C HIS A 119 -17.73 -4.18 -0.79
N LYS A 120 -17.62 -5.37 -1.36
CA LYS A 120 -18.75 -6.31 -1.50
C LYS A 120 -19.27 -6.72 -0.12
N LEU A 121 -18.38 -7.05 0.81
CA LEU A 121 -18.76 -7.37 2.18
C LEU A 121 -19.45 -6.18 2.85
N GLY A 122 -18.92 -4.98 2.67
CA GLY A 122 -19.53 -3.75 3.18
C GLY A 122 -20.96 -3.54 2.65
N ALA A 123 -21.18 -3.79 1.36
CA ALA A 123 -22.50 -3.70 0.76
C ALA A 123 -23.47 -4.74 1.33
N GLU A 124 -23.02 -5.97 1.56
CA GLU A 124 -23.83 -7.01 2.19
C GLU A 124 -24.23 -6.63 3.62
N LEU A 125 -23.28 -6.09 4.40
CA LEU A 125 -23.55 -5.63 5.76
C LEU A 125 -24.54 -4.46 5.79
N SER A 126 -24.40 -3.53 4.85
CA SER A 126 -25.30 -2.37 4.74
C SER A 126 -26.74 -2.76 4.37
N ALA A 127 -26.93 -3.91 3.74
CA ALA A 127 -28.25 -4.42 3.34
C ALA A 127 -28.98 -5.16 4.47
N ILE A 128 -28.35 -5.39 5.61
CA ILE A 128 -28.98 -6.09 6.73
C ILE A 128 -30.08 -5.23 7.36
N LEU A 129 -31.25 -5.83 7.47
CA LEU A 129 -32.40 -5.26 8.20
C LEU A 129 -32.68 -6.11 9.43
N LEU A 130 -32.93 -5.45 10.56
CA LEU A 130 -33.26 -6.13 11.82
C LEU A 130 -34.68 -5.81 12.29
#